data_a5acf5acf4131a848dc1f7153a74ae61
#
_entry.id   a5acf5acf4131a848dc1f7153a74ae61
#
_cell.length_a   1.000
_cell.length_b   1.000
_cell.length_c   1.000
_cell.angle_alpha   90.00
_cell.angle_beta   90.00
_cell.angle_gamma   90.00
#
_symmetry.space_group_name_H-M   'P 1'
#
loop_
_entity.id
_entity.type
_entity.pdbx_description
1 polymer ?
#
loop_
_entity_poly.entity_id
_entity_poly.type
_entity_poly.pdbx_seq_one_letter_code
_entity_poly.pdbx_strand_id
1 'polypeptide(L)'
;WIAPAVLPMFCVMVIHWDGRLRAGARFVKPWLAAGLGLGTFMVTIMLNTNLVGKITDRPLPAKLDPLRRVRGHAEMARVVGAVEVQLAREGKPVFLIGDHYGITSLLTFYLPAARARVADSPLVFYQPSATPENQYYFWPSYTETHRDQNALYVREAELPRLPSDWLAKWWHKDNAYVLPPPPLSPAPNWLVKQFDSVTNTGMHPVLYRGQVLHFVEIFACRNLH
;
A
#
# COMPACT_ATOMS: atom_id res chain seq x y z
N TRP A 1 -0.39 -11.84 13.66
CA TRP A 1 -1.62 -12.67 13.82
C TRP A 1 -2.09 -12.68 15.28
N ILE A 2 -2.45 -11.52 15.81
CA ILE A 2 -2.91 -11.35 17.19
C ILE A 2 -4.45 -11.52 17.27
N ALA A 3 -5.17 -11.34 16.17
CA ALA A 3 -6.63 -11.32 16.15
C ALA A 3 -7.33 -12.53 16.80
N PRO A 4 -6.89 -13.80 16.63
CA PRO A 4 -7.52 -14.91 17.31
C PRO A 4 -7.40 -14.88 18.83
N ALA A 5 -6.32 -14.29 19.37
CA ALA A 5 -6.11 -14.18 20.82
C ALA A 5 -6.94 -13.07 21.47
N VAL A 6 -7.36 -12.08 20.68
CA VAL A 6 -8.15 -10.94 21.19
C VAL A 6 -9.58 -11.36 21.57
N LEU A 7 -10.20 -12.29 20.83
CA LEU A 7 -11.57 -12.73 21.10
C LEU A 7 -11.75 -13.34 22.49
N PRO A 8 -10.93 -14.33 22.93
CA PRO A 8 -11.04 -14.86 24.29
C PRO A 8 -10.79 -13.81 25.37
N MET A 9 -9.81 -12.91 25.16
CA MET A 9 -9.58 -11.80 26.10
C MET A 9 -10.79 -10.89 26.20
N PHE A 10 -11.46 -10.60 25.09
CA PHE A 10 -12.67 -9.79 25.08
C PHE A 10 -13.80 -10.45 25.88
N CYS A 11 -14.00 -11.77 25.73
CA CYS A 11 -14.98 -12.54 26.51
C CYS A 11 -14.68 -12.45 28.01
N VAL A 12 -13.44 -12.68 28.42
CA VAL A 12 -13.04 -12.59 29.84
C VAL A 12 -13.28 -11.19 30.40
N MET A 13 -12.91 -10.16 29.59
CA MET A 13 -13.11 -8.75 29.96
C MET A 13 -14.60 -8.44 30.18
N VAL A 14 -15.46 -8.88 29.27
CA VAL A 14 -16.91 -8.64 29.35
C VAL A 14 -17.49 -9.33 30.60
N ILE A 15 -17.15 -10.61 30.84
CA ILE A 15 -17.62 -11.36 32.04
C ILE A 15 -17.17 -10.67 33.32
N HIS A 16 -15.91 -10.26 33.39
CA HIS A 16 -15.36 -9.59 34.58
C HIS A 16 -16.08 -8.26 34.88
N TRP A 17 -16.27 -7.43 33.86
CA TRP A 17 -16.90 -6.12 34.03
C TRP A 17 -18.41 -6.22 34.27
N ASP A 18 -19.10 -7.19 33.62
CA ASP A 18 -20.53 -7.46 33.89
C ASP A 18 -20.75 -7.89 35.35
N GLY A 19 -19.91 -8.77 35.89
CA GLY A 19 -19.96 -9.17 37.29
C GLY A 19 -19.80 -7.98 38.25
N ARG A 20 -18.85 -7.07 37.95
CA ARG A 20 -18.65 -5.87 38.77
C ARG A 20 -19.78 -4.84 38.65
N LEU A 21 -20.38 -4.72 37.45
CA LEU A 21 -21.55 -3.88 37.25
C LEU A 21 -22.73 -4.34 38.04
N ARG A 22 -23.00 -5.69 38.05
CA ARG A 22 -24.09 -6.30 38.82
C ARG A 22 -23.84 -6.18 40.33
N ALA A 23 -22.58 -6.23 40.76
CA ALA A 23 -22.20 -6.02 42.15
C ALA A 23 -22.29 -4.55 42.62
N GLY A 24 -22.72 -3.64 41.78
CA GLY A 24 -22.96 -2.23 42.13
C GLY A 24 -21.68 -1.40 42.34
N ALA A 25 -20.52 -1.80 41.79
CA ALA A 25 -19.27 -1.09 41.95
C ALA A 25 -19.36 0.34 41.38
N ARG A 26 -19.27 1.35 42.26
CA ARG A 26 -19.56 2.78 41.95
C ARG A 26 -18.77 3.37 40.76
N PHE A 27 -17.53 2.96 40.58
CA PHE A 27 -16.64 3.52 39.55
C PHE A 27 -16.72 2.79 38.21
N VAL A 28 -17.39 1.65 38.08
CA VAL A 28 -17.39 0.85 36.86
C VAL A 28 -18.15 1.56 35.74
N LYS A 29 -19.33 2.12 36.04
CA LYS A 29 -20.14 2.81 35.02
C LYS A 29 -19.44 4.02 34.40
N PRO A 30 -18.88 4.98 35.18
CA PRO A 30 -18.19 6.12 34.59
C PRO A 30 -16.90 5.73 33.83
N TRP A 31 -16.15 4.75 34.32
CA TRP A 31 -14.96 4.25 33.59
C TRP A 31 -15.34 3.52 32.30
N LEU A 32 -16.40 2.74 32.30
CA LEU A 32 -16.89 2.10 31.10
C LEU A 32 -17.38 3.16 30.07
N ALA A 33 -18.13 4.15 30.50
CA ALA A 33 -18.60 5.23 29.64
C ALA A 33 -17.41 6.03 29.07
N ALA A 34 -16.43 6.36 29.90
CA ALA A 34 -15.21 7.05 29.45
C ALA A 34 -14.41 6.19 28.46
N GLY A 35 -14.24 4.91 28.73
CA GLY A 35 -13.53 3.97 27.85
C GLY A 35 -14.22 3.81 26.51
N LEU A 36 -15.55 3.64 26.49
CA LEU A 36 -16.33 3.55 25.26
C LEU A 36 -16.30 4.89 24.48
N GLY A 37 -16.43 6.01 25.17
CA GLY A 37 -16.36 7.32 24.54
C GLY A 37 -15.00 7.59 23.90
N LEU A 38 -13.92 7.35 24.64
CA LEU A 38 -12.55 7.49 24.13
C LEU A 38 -12.28 6.51 22.99
N GLY A 39 -12.68 5.24 23.14
CA GLY A 39 -12.50 4.21 22.11
C GLY A 39 -13.24 4.56 20.82
N THR A 40 -14.51 4.98 20.92
CA THR A 40 -15.28 5.43 19.75
C THR A 40 -14.64 6.65 19.09
N PHE A 41 -14.17 7.62 19.87
CA PHE A 41 -13.48 8.80 19.35
C PHE A 41 -12.20 8.41 18.60
N MET A 42 -11.36 7.56 19.21
CA MET A 42 -10.12 7.08 18.59
C MET A 42 -10.39 6.29 17.30
N VAL A 43 -11.34 5.37 17.31
CA VAL A 43 -11.74 4.59 16.13
C VAL A 43 -12.26 5.51 15.02
N THR A 44 -13.09 6.49 15.37
CA THR A 44 -13.61 7.46 14.39
C THR A 44 -12.49 8.23 13.70
N ILE A 45 -11.51 8.71 14.46
CA ILE A 45 -10.35 9.40 13.89
C ILE A 45 -9.51 8.44 13.05
N MET A 46 -9.25 7.21 13.53
CA MET A 46 -8.44 6.22 12.79
C MET A 46 -9.10 5.78 11.49
N LEU A 47 -10.42 5.62 11.47
CA LEU A 47 -11.17 5.27 10.25
C LEU A 47 -11.33 6.45 9.28
N ASN A 48 -11.20 7.67 9.77
CA ASN A 48 -11.32 8.86 8.94
C ASN A 48 -10.30 9.94 9.31
N THR A 49 -9.03 9.67 9.02
CA THR A 49 -7.93 10.61 9.29
C THR A 49 -8.09 11.97 8.58
N ASN A 50 -8.98 12.05 7.56
CA ASN A 50 -9.32 13.33 6.94
C ASN A 50 -10.03 14.29 7.91
N LEU A 51 -10.65 13.79 9.00
CA LEU A 51 -11.22 14.63 10.05
C LEU A 51 -10.15 15.50 10.71
N VAL A 52 -8.97 14.95 10.93
CA VAL A 52 -7.84 15.74 11.46
C VAL A 52 -7.53 16.91 10.52
N GLY A 53 -7.46 16.63 9.21
CA GLY A 53 -7.24 17.68 8.21
C GLY A 53 -8.33 18.74 8.17
N LYS A 54 -9.60 18.36 8.41
CA LYS A 54 -10.73 19.30 8.48
C LYS A 54 -10.69 20.18 9.73
N ILE A 55 -10.26 19.61 10.87
CA ILE A 55 -10.20 20.33 12.16
C ILE A 55 -8.98 21.26 12.19
N THR A 56 -7.85 20.81 11.66
CA THR A 56 -6.58 21.56 11.71
C THR A 56 -6.37 22.43 10.48
N ASP A 57 -7.26 22.35 9.48
CA ASP A 57 -7.12 22.92 8.13
C ASP A 57 -5.81 22.45 7.43
N ARG A 58 -5.31 21.27 7.83
CA ARG A 58 -4.08 20.68 7.33
C ARG A 58 -4.16 19.17 7.29
N PRO A 59 -3.84 18.57 6.15
CA PRO A 59 -3.80 17.12 6.07
C PRO A 59 -2.63 16.56 6.89
N LEU A 60 -2.83 15.35 7.44
CA LEU A 60 -1.76 14.63 8.11
C LEU A 60 -0.63 14.32 7.13
N PRO A 61 0.64 14.46 7.56
CA PRO A 61 1.76 13.94 6.78
C PRO A 61 1.56 12.46 6.43
N ALA A 62 1.83 12.08 5.19
CA ALA A 62 1.58 10.72 4.69
C ALA A 62 2.17 9.62 5.60
N LYS A 63 3.33 9.86 6.20
CA LYS A 63 3.98 8.88 7.10
C LYS A 63 3.24 8.67 8.42
N LEU A 64 2.46 9.64 8.87
CA LEU A 64 1.64 9.59 10.09
C LEU A 64 0.20 9.14 9.81
N ASP A 65 -0.23 9.09 8.55
CA ASP A 65 -1.56 8.62 8.21
C ASP A 65 -1.60 7.07 8.27
N PRO A 66 -2.28 6.47 9.26
CA PRO A 66 -2.41 5.01 9.35
C PRO A 66 -3.18 4.43 8.13
N LEU A 67 -4.02 5.24 7.48
CA LEU A 67 -4.80 4.82 6.33
C LEU A 67 -4.03 4.93 5.00
N ARG A 68 -2.79 5.42 4.98
CA ARG A 68 -2.00 5.53 3.75
C ARG A 68 -1.87 4.19 3.01
N ARG A 69 -1.80 3.07 3.77
CA ARG A 69 -1.64 1.71 3.21
C ARG A 69 -2.91 1.16 2.56
N VAL A 70 -4.05 1.82 2.79
CA VAL A 70 -5.34 1.40 2.21
C VAL A 70 -5.92 2.45 1.26
N ARG A 71 -5.13 3.47 0.92
CA ARG A 71 -5.53 4.58 0.05
C ARG A 71 -4.61 4.71 -1.16
N GLY A 72 -5.07 5.39 -2.20
CA GLY A 72 -4.27 5.70 -3.39
C GLY A 72 -4.10 4.54 -4.38
N HIS A 73 -4.70 3.37 -4.15
CA HIS A 73 -4.49 2.19 -5.00
C HIS A 73 -4.99 2.37 -6.43
N ALA A 74 -6.13 3.02 -6.62
CA ALA A 74 -6.63 3.34 -7.96
C ALA A 74 -5.70 4.32 -8.68
N GLU A 75 -5.13 5.28 -7.96
CA GLU A 75 -4.17 6.22 -8.52
C GLU A 75 -2.84 5.53 -8.84
N MET A 76 -2.37 4.62 -7.98
CA MET A 76 -1.21 3.79 -8.27
C MET A 76 -1.40 2.99 -9.57
N ALA A 77 -2.55 2.33 -9.72
CA ALA A 77 -2.86 1.58 -10.93
C ALA A 77 -2.92 2.50 -12.17
N ARG A 78 -3.46 3.73 -12.02
CA ARG A 78 -3.48 4.72 -13.10
C ARG A 78 -2.07 5.14 -13.52
N VAL A 79 -1.18 5.37 -12.56
CA VAL A 79 0.22 5.73 -12.80
C VAL A 79 0.95 4.59 -13.52
N VAL A 80 0.82 3.36 -13.00
CA VAL A 80 1.42 2.17 -13.62
C VAL A 80 0.89 1.92 -15.02
N GLY A 81 -0.44 2.03 -15.21
CA GLY A 81 -1.07 1.88 -16.52
C GLY A 81 -0.61 2.93 -17.55
N ALA A 82 -0.32 4.16 -17.12
CA ALA A 82 0.24 5.17 -18.02
C ALA A 82 1.65 4.79 -18.52
N VAL A 83 2.50 4.23 -17.65
CA VAL A 83 3.83 3.73 -18.03
C VAL A 83 3.72 2.47 -18.89
N GLU A 84 2.76 1.57 -18.60
CA GLU A 84 2.45 0.39 -19.41
C GLU A 84 2.12 0.77 -20.86
N VAL A 85 1.19 1.70 -21.03
CA VAL A 85 0.80 2.22 -22.36
C VAL A 85 1.99 2.83 -23.10
N GLN A 86 2.86 3.53 -22.38
CA GLN A 86 4.07 4.10 -22.98
C GLN A 86 5.03 3.01 -23.47
N LEU A 87 5.28 1.97 -22.67
CA LEU A 87 6.16 0.86 -23.03
C LEU A 87 5.55 0.02 -24.17
N ALA A 88 4.24 -0.17 -24.19
CA ALA A 88 3.52 -0.92 -25.25
C ALA A 88 3.63 -0.25 -26.62
N ARG A 89 3.90 1.07 -26.71
CA ARG A 89 4.15 1.76 -27.96
C ARG A 89 5.42 1.30 -28.68
N GLU A 90 6.30 0.58 -27.98
CA GLU A 90 7.47 -0.07 -28.60
C GLU A 90 7.09 -1.27 -29.47
N GLY A 91 5.79 -1.62 -29.53
CA GLY A 91 5.24 -2.65 -30.43
C GLY A 91 5.20 -4.06 -29.85
N LYS A 92 5.56 -4.24 -28.58
CA LYS A 92 5.49 -5.55 -27.88
C LYS A 92 4.42 -5.55 -26.80
N PRO A 93 3.79 -6.71 -26.53
CA PRO A 93 2.94 -6.88 -25.37
C PRO A 93 3.70 -6.59 -24.07
N VAL A 94 3.00 -6.05 -23.08
CA VAL A 94 3.56 -5.71 -21.79
C VAL A 94 2.78 -6.42 -20.70
N PHE A 95 3.46 -7.11 -19.80
CA PHE A 95 2.90 -7.64 -18.57
C PHE A 95 3.51 -6.95 -17.35
N LEU A 96 2.96 -7.20 -16.17
CA LEU A 96 3.35 -6.51 -14.94
C LEU A 96 3.89 -7.50 -13.91
N ILE A 97 4.89 -7.09 -13.14
CA ILE A 97 5.47 -7.87 -12.04
C ILE A 97 5.44 -7.00 -10.79
N GLY A 98 4.72 -7.43 -9.75
CA GLY A 98 4.72 -6.77 -8.45
C GLY A 98 5.79 -7.35 -7.53
N ASP A 99 6.52 -6.49 -6.79
CA ASP A 99 7.51 -6.88 -5.80
C ASP A 99 6.90 -7.53 -4.56
N HIS A 100 5.64 -7.20 -4.29
CA HIS A 100 4.90 -7.67 -3.12
C HIS A 100 3.51 -8.17 -3.51
N TYR A 101 3.03 -9.22 -2.84
CA TYR A 101 1.70 -9.81 -3.12
C TYR A 101 0.57 -8.76 -3.06
N GLY A 102 0.69 -7.77 -2.17
CA GLY A 102 -0.27 -6.66 -2.09
C GLY A 102 -0.31 -5.83 -3.36
N ILE A 103 0.84 -5.44 -3.93
CA ILE A 103 0.92 -4.70 -5.19
C ILE A 103 0.36 -5.53 -6.34
N THR A 104 0.74 -6.81 -6.41
CA THR A 104 0.20 -7.74 -7.41
C THR A 104 -1.33 -7.80 -7.36
N SER A 105 -1.90 -7.98 -6.17
CA SER A 105 -3.36 -8.01 -5.97
C SER A 105 -4.03 -6.69 -6.34
N LEU A 106 -3.44 -5.57 -5.92
CA LEU A 106 -4.00 -4.23 -6.15
C LEU A 106 -3.98 -3.87 -7.64
N LEU A 107 -2.87 -4.13 -8.34
CA LEU A 107 -2.79 -3.91 -9.79
C LEU A 107 -3.78 -4.81 -10.54
N THR A 108 -3.89 -6.08 -10.16
CA THR A 108 -4.88 -7.00 -10.75
C THR A 108 -6.32 -6.49 -10.57
N PHE A 109 -6.64 -5.90 -9.42
CA PHE A 109 -7.98 -5.42 -9.13
C PHE A 109 -8.30 -4.07 -9.78
N TYR A 110 -7.36 -3.11 -9.73
CA TYR A 110 -7.62 -1.73 -10.15
C TYR A 110 -7.29 -1.43 -11.62
N LEU A 111 -6.43 -2.22 -12.28
CA LEU A 111 -6.20 -2.09 -13.72
C LEU A 111 -7.31 -2.82 -14.50
N PRO A 112 -8.11 -2.11 -15.35
CA PRO A 112 -9.21 -2.73 -16.06
C PRO A 112 -8.78 -3.90 -16.96
N ALA A 113 -7.63 -3.75 -17.64
CA ALA A 113 -7.07 -4.79 -18.51
C ALA A 113 -6.65 -6.05 -17.72
N ALA A 114 -6.05 -5.87 -16.55
CA ALA A 114 -5.65 -6.97 -15.68
C ALA A 114 -6.87 -7.69 -15.09
N ARG A 115 -7.85 -6.92 -14.61
CA ARG A 115 -9.09 -7.46 -14.05
C ARG A 115 -9.88 -8.31 -15.07
N ALA A 116 -9.91 -7.90 -16.32
CA ALA A 116 -10.61 -8.62 -17.38
C ALA A 116 -9.95 -9.96 -17.74
N ARG A 117 -8.64 -10.12 -17.46
CA ARG A 117 -7.84 -11.27 -17.87
C ARG A 117 -7.49 -12.25 -16.75
N VAL A 118 -7.88 -11.98 -15.53
CA VAL A 118 -7.42 -12.72 -14.33
C VAL A 118 -7.65 -14.22 -14.38
N ALA A 119 -8.70 -14.67 -15.07
CA ALA A 119 -9.07 -16.08 -15.15
C ALA A 119 -8.31 -16.87 -16.23
N ASP A 120 -8.01 -16.22 -17.36
CA ASP A 120 -7.54 -16.93 -18.57
C ASP A 120 -6.06 -16.66 -18.86
N SER A 121 -5.66 -15.41 -18.75
CA SER A 121 -4.30 -14.95 -19.09
C SER A 121 -3.93 -13.78 -18.20
N PRO A 122 -3.46 -14.02 -16.97
CA PRO A 122 -3.15 -12.96 -16.04
C PRO A 122 -2.13 -12.00 -16.62
N LEU A 123 -2.39 -10.71 -16.41
CA LEU A 123 -1.49 -9.63 -16.85
C LEU A 123 -0.50 -9.25 -15.75
N VAL A 124 -0.80 -9.56 -14.48
CA VAL A 124 -0.01 -9.17 -13.32
C VAL A 124 0.48 -10.41 -12.61
N PHE A 125 1.78 -10.49 -12.42
CA PHE A 125 2.48 -11.60 -11.77
C PHE A 125 3.18 -11.12 -10.50
N TYR A 126 3.40 -12.04 -9.59
CA TYR A 126 4.25 -11.84 -8.44
C TYR A 126 5.72 -12.10 -8.83
N GLN A 127 6.65 -11.41 -8.20
CA GLN A 127 8.07 -11.67 -8.39
C GLN A 127 8.43 -13.11 -8.03
N PRO A 128 9.44 -13.72 -8.69
CA PRO A 128 9.89 -15.07 -8.35
C PRO A 128 10.35 -15.18 -6.90
N SER A 129 9.93 -16.23 -6.22
CA SER A 129 10.37 -16.58 -4.86
C SER A 129 10.94 -17.99 -4.84
N ALA A 130 12.00 -18.21 -4.06
CA ALA A 130 12.62 -19.54 -3.91
C ALA A 130 11.81 -20.45 -3.00
N THR A 131 10.96 -19.88 -2.15
CA THR A 131 10.13 -20.59 -1.16
C THR A 131 8.70 -20.08 -1.20
N PRO A 132 7.70 -20.91 -0.81
CA PRO A 132 6.31 -20.50 -0.77
C PRO A 132 6.05 -19.47 0.33
N GLU A 133 6.11 -18.20 -0.01
CA GLU A 133 5.82 -17.08 0.91
C GLU A 133 4.32 -16.75 0.95
N ASN A 134 3.61 -16.99 -0.16
CA ASN A 134 2.19 -16.69 -0.31
C ASN A 134 1.59 -17.53 -1.45
N GLN A 135 0.27 -17.38 -1.69
CA GLN A 135 -0.45 -18.16 -2.69
C GLN A 135 0.05 -17.98 -4.13
N TYR A 136 0.65 -16.84 -4.46
CA TYR A 136 1.16 -16.59 -5.83
C TYR A 136 2.32 -17.50 -6.21
N TYR A 137 3.01 -18.09 -5.24
CA TYR A 137 4.03 -19.10 -5.49
C TYR A 137 3.51 -20.30 -6.29
N PHE A 138 2.24 -20.64 -6.09
CA PHE A 138 1.59 -21.79 -6.74
C PHE A 138 0.90 -21.42 -8.08
N TRP A 139 0.96 -20.16 -8.49
CA TRP A 139 0.39 -19.70 -9.74
C TRP A 139 1.37 -19.90 -10.90
N PRO A 140 0.85 -19.99 -12.17
CA PRO A 140 1.71 -20.12 -13.34
C PRO A 140 2.76 -18.99 -13.40
N SER A 141 3.99 -19.37 -13.76
CA SER A 141 5.06 -18.40 -13.95
C SER A 141 4.90 -17.67 -15.30
N TYR A 142 5.23 -16.38 -15.32
CA TYR A 142 5.28 -15.61 -16.56
C TYR A 142 6.41 -16.07 -17.49
N THR A 143 7.46 -16.70 -16.97
CA THR A 143 8.64 -17.11 -17.75
C THR A 143 8.30 -18.13 -18.84
N GLU A 144 7.22 -18.90 -18.67
CA GLU A 144 6.80 -19.91 -19.64
C GLU A 144 5.86 -19.34 -20.72
N THR A 145 5.08 -18.31 -20.37
CA THR A 145 3.99 -17.83 -21.19
C THR A 145 4.23 -16.47 -21.86
N HIS A 146 5.26 -15.71 -21.41
CA HIS A 146 5.48 -14.32 -21.84
C HIS A 146 6.88 -14.09 -22.43
N ARG A 147 7.49 -15.13 -23.02
CA ARG A 147 8.78 -15.00 -23.70
C ARG A 147 8.74 -13.93 -24.78
N ASP A 148 9.84 -13.22 -24.98
CA ASP A 148 10.02 -12.11 -25.93
C ASP A 148 9.11 -10.90 -25.70
N GLN A 149 8.33 -10.88 -24.62
CA GLN A 149 7.49 -9.75 -24.24
C GLN A 149 8.25 -8.78 -23.32
N ASN A 150 7.71 -7.58 -23.21
CA ASN A 150 8.18 -6.58 -22.27
C ASN A 150 7.44 -6.70 -20.93
N ALA A 151 8.04 -6.19 -19.86
CA ALA A 151 7.39 -6.13 -18.57
C ALA A 151 7.62 -4.80 -17.84
N LEU A 152 6.72 -4.46 -16.94
CA LEU A 152 6.97 -3.46 -15.89
C LEU A 152 7.10 -4.16 -14.55
N TYR A 153 8.25 -3.98 -13.91
CA TYR A 153 8.41 -4.35 -12.50
C TYR A 153 8.09 -3.14 -11.62
N VAL A 154 7.17 -3.33 -10.68
CA VAL A 154 6.60 -2.28 -9.84
C VAL A 154 6.87 -2.61 -8.38
N ARG A 155 7.48 -1.67 -7.66
CA ARG A 155 7.65 -1.76 -6.22
C ARG A 155 7.27 -0.47 -5.51
N GLU A 156 6.79 -0.58 -4.27
CA GLU A 156 6.56 0.57 -3.41
C GLU A 156 7.88 1.03 -2.82
N ALA A 157 8.16 2.32 -2.94
CA ALA A 157 9.36 2.90 -2.36
C ALA A 157 9.14 3.25 -0.88
N GLU A 158 10.16 3.01 -0.06
CA GLU A 158 10.12 3.43 1.34
C GLU A 158 10.05 4.95 1.46
N LEU A 159 9.12 5.42 2.27
CA LEU A 159 9.01 6.85 2.54
C LEU A 159 10.22 7.33 3.36
N PRO A 160 10.80 8.47 3.00
CA PRO A 160 11.87 9.07 3.76
C PRO A 160 11.45 9.32 5.21
N ARG A 161 12.43 9.36 6.11
CA ARG A 161 12.16 9.70 7.52
C ARG A 161 11.62 11.12 7.61
N LEU A 162 10.66 11.32 8.52
CA LEU A 162 10.21 12.67 8.82
C LEU A 162 11.39 13.45 9.41
N PRO A 163 11.63 14.69 8.97
CA PRO A 163 12.65 15.55 9.55
C PRO A 163 12.30 15.84 11.02
N SER A 164 13.29 16.12 11.86
CA SER A 164 13.09 16.39 13.29
C SER A 164 12.16 17.58 13.55
N ASP A 165 12.13 18.52 12.64
CA ASP A 165 11.30 19.74 12.68
C ASP A 165 9.95 19.61 11.96
N TRP A 166 9.53 18.36 11.61
CA TRP A 166 8.30 18.11 10.86
C TRP A 166 7.05 18.73 11.51
N LEU A 167 6.99 18.73 12.85
CA LEU A 167 5.84 19.27 13.58
C LEU A 167 5.77 20.78 13.43
N ALA A 168 6.89 21.48 13.53
CA ALA A 168 6.98 22.91 13.31
C ALA A 168 6.59 23.25 11.86
N LYS A 169 7.13 22.53 10.88
CA LYS A 169 6.80 22.68 9.47
C LYS A 169 5.33 22.40 9.20
N TRP A 170 4.76 21.38 9.83
CA TRP A 170 3.34 21.06 9.69
C TRP A 170 2.45 22.13 10.32
N TRP A 171 2.91 22.77 11.39
CA TRP A 171 2.16 23.82 12.09
C TRP A 171 2.22 25.19 11.41
N HIS A 172 3.29 25.50 10.70
CA HIS A 172 3.44 26.78 9.98
C HIS A 172 2.80 26.73 8.59
N LYS A 173 1.88 27.67 8.33
CA LYS A 173 0.97 27.67 7.16
C LYS A 173 1.69 27.80 5.79
N ASP A 174 2.88 28.38 5.78
CA ASP A 174 3.62 28.72 4.54
C ASP A 174 4.50 27.58 4.03
N ASN A 175 4.64 26.49 4.77
CA ASN A 175 5.48 25.35 4.41
C ASN A 175 4.64 24.06 4.34
N ALA A 176 3.87 23.89 3.27
CA ALA A 176 3.32 22.56 2.98
C ALA A 176 4.47 21.56 2.92
N TYR A 177 4.52 20.61 3.85
CA TYR A 177 5.52 19.54 3.80
C TYR A 177 5.31 18.69 2.55
N VAL A 178 6.11 18.99 1.53
CA VAL A 178 6.15 18.18 0.33
C VAL A 178 7.10 17.01 0.60
N LEU A 179 6.58 15.80 0.48
CA LEU A 179 7.38 14.59 0.64
C LEU A 179 8.38 14.50 -0.53
N PRO A 180 9.70 14.57 -0.28
CA PRO A 180 10.67 14.43 -1.36
C PRO A 180 10.66 12.99 -1.90
N PRO A 181 10.91 12.79 -3.20
CA PRO A 181 11.06 11.45 -3.74
C PRO A 181 12.29 10.77 -3.09
N PRO A 182 12.17 9.48 -2.74
CA PRO A 182 13.32 8.71 -2.29
C PRO A 182 14.35 8.54 -3.42
N PRO A 183 15.61 8.23 -3.08
CA PRO A 183 16.62 7.95 -4.10
C PRO A 183 16.25 6.72 -4.93
N LEU A 184 16.64 6.73 -6.20
CA LEU A 184 16.45 5.58 -7.08
C LEU A 184 17.28 4.39 -6.59
N SER A 185 16.70 3.22 -6.69
CA SER A 185 17.38 1.98 -6.33
C SER A 185 17.91 1.26 -7.58
N PRO A 186 18.95 0.45 -7.45
CA PRO A 186 19.38 -0.42 -8.54
C PRO A 186 18.30 -1.47 -8.87
N ALA A 187 18.27 -1.89 -10.11
CA ALA A 187 17.41 -2.99 -10.54
C ALA A 187 17.80 -4.28 -9.78
N PRO A 188 16.83 -5.11 -9.36
CA PRO A 188 17.13 -6.40 -8.76
C PRO A 188 17.95 -7.30 -9.70
N ASN A 189 18.96 -7.98 -9.18
CA ASN A 189 19.85 -8.83 -9.99
C ASN A 189 19.10 -9.94 -10.75
N TRP A 190 18.03 -10.50 -10.15
CA TRP A 190 17.24 -11.54 -10.79
C TRP A 190 16.49 -10.99 -12.00
N LEU A 191 16.03 -9.72 -11.94
CA LEU A 191 15.35 -9.05 -13.03
C LEU A 191 16.30 -8.79 -14.22
N VAL A 192 17.50 -8.31 -13.91
CA VAL A 192 18.54 -8.08 -14.94
C VAL A 192 18.97 -9.38 -15.65
N LYS A 193 18.86 -10.53 -14.96
CA LYS A 193 19.18 -11.83 -15.54
C LYS A 193 18.07 -12.40 -16.43
N GLN A 194 16.86 -11.90 -16.34
CA GLN A 194 15.71 -12.43 -17.08
C GLN A 194 15.36 -11.61 -18.33
N PHE A 195 15.86 -10.38 -18.44
CA PHE A 195 15.52 -9.47 -19.53
C PHE A 195 16.76 -8.92 -20.22
N ASP A 196 16.68 -8.67 -21.52
CA ASP A 196 17.78 -8.06 -22.31
C ASP A 196 18.19 -6.70 -21.76
N SER A 197 17.22 -5.91 -21.34
CA SER A 197 17.48 -4.61 -20.73
C SER A 197 16.47 -4.27 -19.64
N VAL A 198 16.94 -3.63 -18.58
CA VAL A 198 16.13 -3.13 -17.46
C VAL A 198 16.48 -1.67 -17.22
N THR A 199 15.49 -0.81 -17.39
CA THR A 199 15.65 0.64 -17.24
C THR A 199 14.75 1.13 -16.11
N ASN A 200 15.33 1.83 -15.13
CA ASN A 200 14.53 2.50 -14.10
C ASN A 200 13.85 3.72 -14.70
N THR A 201 12.52 3.77 -14.71
CA THR A 201 11.73 4.88 -15.23
C THR A 201 11.58 6.03 -14.23
N GLY A 202 12.04 5.82 -12.99
CA GLY A 202 12.01 6.82 -11.93
C GLY A 202 11.01 6.53 -10.80
N MET A 203 10.91 7.50 -9.91
CA MET A 203 9.96 7.53 -8.81
C MET A 203 8.68 8.23 -9.25
N HIS A 204 7.57 7.51 -9.22
CA HIS A 204 6.27 8.04 -9.59
C HIS A 204 5.45 8.32 -8.34
N PRO A 205 5.00 9.57 -8.11
CA PRO A 205 4.18 9.90 -6.94
C PRO A 205 2.77 9.36 -7.11
N VAL A 206 2.26 8.73 -6.07
CA VAL A 206 0.86 8.34 -5.93
C VAL A 206 0.15 9.37 -5.09
N LEU A 207 -0.81 10.05 -5.68
CA LEU A 207 -1.52 11.16 -5.08
C LEU A 207 -2.83 10.69 -4.42
N TYR A 208 -3.12 11.28 -3.29
CA TYR A 208 -4.44 11.20 -2.67
C TYR A 208 -4.88 12.59 -2.24
N ARG A 209 -5.96 13.09 -2.83
CA ARG A 209 -6.48 14.45 -2.59
C ARG A 209 -5.42 15.56 -2.79
N GLY A 210 -4.61 15.42 -3.84
CA GLY A 210 -3.57 16.40 -4.17
C GLY A 210 -2.28 16.28 -3.36
N GLN A 211 -2.18 15.31 -2.44
CA GLN A 211 -0.96 15.05 -1.67
C GLN A 211 -0.28 13.77 -2.09
N VAL A 212 1.04 13.78 -2.06
CA VAL A 212 1.83 12.56 -2.27
C VAL A 212 1.66 11.66 -1.05
N LEU A 213 1.04 10.49 -1.26
CA LEU A 213 0.80 9.50 -0.23
C LEU A 213 1.96 8.51 -0.10
N HIS A 214 2.45 8.03 -1.23
CA HIS A 214 3.64 7.18 -1.38
C HIS A 214 4.22 7.32 -2.78
N PHE A 215 5.34 6.68 -3.03
CA PHE A 215 5.96 6.60 -4.34
C PHE A 215 6.00 5.15 -4.79
N VAL A 216 5.88 4.94 -6.09
CA VAL A 216 6.18 3.67 -6.73
C VAL A 216 7.38 3.85 -7.66
N GLU A 217 8.32 2.94 -7.56
CA GLU A 217 9.45 2.85 -8.45
C GLU A 217 9.14 1.81 -9.53
N ILE A 218 9.30 2.20 -10.78
CA ILE A 218 8.91 1.37 -11.92
C ILE A 218 10.13 1.11 -12.79
N PHE A 219 10.34 -0.16 -13.14
CA PHE A 219 11.39 -0.58 -14.06
C PHE A 219 10.76 -1.10 -15.34
N ALA A 220 11.18 -0.54 -16.46
CA ALA A 220 10.83 -1.05 -17.79
C ALA A 220 11.82 -2.17 -18.18
N CYS A 221 11.30 -3.35 -18.36
CA CYS A 221 12.06 -4.57 -18.69
C CYS A 221 11.72 -4.96 -20.12
N ARG A 222 12.72 -5.19 -20.96
CA ARG A 222 12.51 -5.51 -22.38
C ARG A 222 13.04 -6.89 -22.69
N ASN A 223 12.25 -7.60 -23.49
CA ASN A 223 12.55 -8.93 -24.00
C ASN A 223 12.88 -9.96 -22.91
N LEU A 224 11.87 -10.62 -22.40
CA LEU A 224 12.02 -11.75 -21.48
C LEU A 224 12.65 -12.94 -22.26
N HIS A 225 13.71 -13.54 -21.69
CA HIS A 225 14.41 -14.72 -22.28
C HIS A 225 13.61 -16.01 -22.17
#